data_432dbadcbd77de96493d296984442710
#
_entry.id   432dbadcbd77de96493d296984442710
#
_cell.length_a   1.000
_cell.length_b   1.000
_cell.length_c   1.000
_cell.angle_alpha   90.00
_cell.angle_beta   90.00
_cell.angle_gamma   90.00
#
_symmetry.space_group_name_H-M   'P 1'
#
loop_
_entity.id
_entity.type
_entity.pdbx_description
1 polymer ?
#
loop_
_entity_poly.entity_id
_entity_poly.type
_entity_poly.pdbx_seq_one_letter_code
_entity_poly.pdbx_strand_id
1 'polypeptide(L)'
;MGNKIVLSIALVGGFLFTSCQTNQVEKVTTTEEIQQIISSLNNVDLVDLTDPNNVLIDVRTPEEFAEGHVPGAINLNVKDDNFGKKVSELDSTKNYYIYCRSGVRAKSAEAIMLENNLKKVHTFQDGMLTYKGETEK
;
A
#
# COMPACT_ATOMS: atom_id res chain seq x y z
N MET A 1 -46.31 43.69 -19.80
CA MET A 1 -45.14 44.56 -19.93
C MET A 1 -43.92 43.70 -19.95
N GLY A 2 -43.43 43.51 -20.99
CA GLY A 2 -42.41 42.92 -21.69
C GLY A 2 -41.02 43.21 -21.19
N ASN A 3 -40.17 42.24 -21.19
CA ASN A 3 -38.78 42.54 -21.40
C ASN A 3 -38.00 41.38 -21.97
N LYS A 4 -37.46 41.70 -23.02
CA LYS A 4 -36.67 41.06 -24.04
C LYS A 4 -35.45 40.33 -23.53
N ILE A 5 -35.40 39.11 -23.98
CA ILE A 5 -34.20 38.26 -23.98
C ILE A 5 -33.25 38.84 -25.03
N VAL A 6 -32.01 39.14 -24.59
CA VAL A 6 -30.91 39.43 -25.50
C VAL A 6 -29.99 38.22 -25.50
N LEU A 7 -30.08 37.48 -26.56
CA LEU A 7 -29.18 36.42 -26.95
C LEU A 7 -27.88 37.08 -27.51
N SER A 8 -26.77 36.91 -26.87
CA SER A 8 -25.47 37.28 -27.41
C SER A 8 -24.69 36.01 -27.73
N ILE A 9 -24.67 35.71 -29.01
CA ILE A 9 -23.81 34.70 -29.61
C ILE A 9 -22.45 35.39 -29.87
N ALA A 10 -21.40 34.93 -29.23
CA ALA A 10 -20.04 35.31 -29.62
C ALA A 10 -19.27 34.08 -30.09
N LEU A 11 -18.86 34.18 -31.35
CA LEU A 11 -18.16 33.21 -32.17
C LEU A 11 -16.77 32.82 -31.63
N VAL A 12 -16.53 31.53 -31.70
CA VAL A 12 -15.38 30.85 -32.36
C VAL A 12 -14.01 31.58 -32.30
N GLY A 13 -13.16 31.06 -31.49
CA GLY A 13 -11.72 31.18 -31.66
C GLY A 13 -11.11 29.77 -31.58
N GLY A 14 -10.78 29.22 -32.74
CA GLY A 14 -10.09 27.95 -32.85
C GLY A 14 -8.69 28.06 -32.27
N PHE A 15 -8.42 27.32 -31.22
CA PHE A 15 -7.04 27.10 -30.75
C PHE A 15 -6.59 25.71 -31.23
N LEU A 16 -5.66 25.76 -32.19
CA LEU A 16 -4.84 24.62 -32.55
C LEU A 16 -3.95 24.27 -31.37
N PHE A 17 -4.33 23.27 -30.60
CA PHE A 17 -3.41 22.68 -29.62
C PHE A 17 -2.41 21.79 -30.33
N THR A 18 -1.23 22.37 -30.58
CA THR A 18 -0.04 21.59 -30.88
C THR A 18 0.25 20.68 -29.69
N SER A 19 0.10 19.39 -29.92
CA SER A 19 0.42 18.33 -28.97
C SER A 19 1.92 18.34 -28.67
N CYS A 20 2.32 18.96 -27.59
CA CYS A 20 3.56 18.61 -26.90
C CYS A 20 3.18 17.62 -25.78
N GLN A 21 3.33 16.34 -26.05
CA GLN A 21 3.37 15.32 -25.00
C GLN A 21 4.64 15.53 -24.18
N THR A 22 4.55 16.40 -23.20
CA THR A 22 5.47 16.33 -22.08
C THR A 22 5.00 15.20 -21.19
N ASN A 23 5.85 14.21 -21.03
CA ASN A 23 5.70 13.11 -20.07
C ASN A 23 5.66 13.74 -18.67
N GLN A 24 4.48 14.17 -18.24
CA GLN A 24 4.22 14.57 -16.87
C GLN A 24 4.14 13.29 -16.07
N VAL A 25 5.21 12.99 -15.35
CA VAL A 25 5.11 12.14 -14.16
C VAL A 25 4.18 12.89 -13.22
N GLU A 26 2.90 12.54 -13.22
CA GLU A 26 1.94 13.09 -12.27
C GLU A 26 2.45 12.75 -10.87
N LYS A 27 2.81 13.79 -10.14
CA LYS A 27 3.27 13.69 -8.77
C LYS A 27 2.08 13.15 -7.96
N VAL A 28 2.17 11.89 -7.55
CA VAL A 28 1.25 11.29 -6.59
C VAL A 28 1.15 12.22 -5.38
N THR A 29 -0.03 12.77 -5.15
CA THR A 29 -0.19 13.91 -4.23
C THR A 29 -1.05 13.57 -3.02
N THR A 30 -1.73 12.41 -3.01
CA THR A 30 -2.63 12.03 -1.91
C THR A 30 -2.18 10.75 -1.21
N THR A 31 -2.47 10.65 0.08
CA THR A 31 -2.21 9.43 0.87
C THR A 31 -2.95 8.21 0.30
N GLU A 32 -4.14 8.40 -0.27
CA GLU A 32 -4.95 7.34 -0.87
C GLU A 32 -4.31 6.78 -2.14
N GLU A 33 -3.76 7.65 -3.00
CA GLU A 33 -3.06 7.24 -4.22
C GLU A 33 -1.78 6.45 -3.89
N ILE A 34 -1.01 6.89 -2.89
CA ILE A 34 0.17 6.17 -2.41
C ILE A 34 -0.25 4.79 -1.87
N GLN A 35 -1.31 4.72 -1.09
CA GLN A 35 -1.82 3.47 -0.53
C GLN A 35 -2.23 2.48 -1.64
N GLN A 36 -2.81 2.96 -2.73
CA GLN A 36 -3.17 2.11 -3.85
C GLN A 36 -1.96 1.60 -4.63
N ILE A 37 -0.93 2.42 -4.78
CA ILE A 37 0.33 2.04 -5.45
C ILE A 37 1.05 0.94 -4.67
N ILE A 38 1.15 1.06 -3.35
CA ILE A 38 1.84 0.08 -2.49
C ILE A 38 0.98 -1.13 -2.13
N SER A 39 -0.21 -1.28 -2.72
CA SER A 39 -1.10 -2.41 -2.43
C SER A 39 -0.60 -3.75 -2.97
N SER A 40 0.31 -3.75 -3.95
CA SER A 40 0.97 -4.95 -4.46
C SER A 40 2.33 -5.17 -3.80
N LEU A 41 2.62 -6.41 -3.39
CA LEU A 41 3.92 -6.80 -2.83
C LEU A 41 5.08 -6.58 -3.84
N ASN A 42 4.79 -6.57 -5.14
CA ASN A 42 5.79 -6.24 -6.16
C ASN A 42 6.25 -4.78 -6.11
N ASN A 43 5.56 -3.93 -5.35
CA ASN A 43 5.92 -2.52 -5.13
C ASN A 43 6.55 -2.29 -3.75
N VAL A 44 6.97 -3.36 -3.05
CA VAL A 44 7.59 -3.25 -1.73
C VAL A 44 8.86 -2.40 -1.74
N ASP A 45 9.57 -2.34 -2.88
CA ASP A 45 10.75 -1.49 -3.07
C ASP A 45 10.46 0.02 -2.95
N LEU A 46 9.19 0.42 -3.02
CA LEU A 46 8.76 1.80 -2.75
C LEU A 46 8.70 2.13 -1.25
N VAL A 47 8.79 1.12 -0.40
CA VAL A 47 8.86 1.29 1.06
C VAL A 47 10.32 1.37 1.46
N ASP A 48 10.72 2.48 2.05
CA ASP A 48 12.07 2.62 2.59
C ASP A 48 12.24 1.77 3.86
N LEU A 49 12.72 0.54 3.70
CA LEU A 49 12.99 -0.38 4.80
C LEU A 49 14.30 -0.05 5.56
N THR A 50 15.06 0.95 5.12
CA THR A 50 16.22 1.46 5.87
C THR A 50 15.78 2.44 6.96
N ASP A 51 14.58 3.02 6.86
CA ASP A 51 13.97 3.80 7.93
C ASP A 51 13.51 2.86 9.07
N PRO A 52 14.04 3.01 10.29
CA PRO A 52 13.67 2.16 11.43
C PRO A 52 12.20 2.31 11.86
N ASN A 53 11.48 3.31 11.34
CA ASN A 53 10.05 3.46 11.56
C ASN A 53 9.19 2.59 10.64
N ASN A 54 9.75 2.03 9.58
CA ASN A 54 9.07 1.14 8.65
C ASN A 54 9.44 -0.31 8.94
N VAL A 55 8.45 -1.14 9.20
CA VAL A 55 8.63 -2.55 9.54
C VAL A 55 7.84 -3.41 8.56
N LEU A 56 8.53 -4.30 7.85
CA LEU A 56 7.91 -5.29 6.97
C LEU A 56 7.69 -6.60 7.73
N ILE A 57 6.46 -7.10 7.71
CA ILE A 57 6.08 -8.32 8.43
C ILE A 57 5.51 -9.36 7.46
N ASP A 58 6.11 -10.53 7.46
CA ASP A 58 5.54 -11.74 6.88
C ASP A 58 4.68 -12.46 7.91
N VAL A 59 3.36 -12.52 7.67
CA VAL A 59 2.43 -13.17 8.60
C VAL A 59 2.17 -14.64 8.28
N ARG A 60 2.99 -15.24 7.41
CA ARG A 60 2.97 -16.68 7.10
C ARG A 60 3.56 -17.50 8.25
N THR A 61 3.48 -18.83 8.10
CA THR A 61 4.12 -19.73 9.08
C THR A 61 5.65 -19.64 9.01
N PRO A 62 6.37 -20.02 10.09
CA PRO A 62 7.83 -20.03 10.09
C PRO A 62 8.42 -20.89 8.97
N GLU A 63 7.78 -22.00 8.62
CA GLU A 63 8.22 -22.90 7.56
C GLU A 63 8.13 -22.20 6.19
N GLU A 64 7.00 -21.54 5.89
CA GLU A 64 6.81 -20.75 4.67
C GLU A 64 7.83 -19.61 4.59
N PHE A 65 8.12 -18.96 5.71
CA PHE A 65 9.11 -17.89 5.81
C PHE A 65 10.52 -18.41 5.50
N ALA A 66 10.90 -19.56 6.05
CA ALA A 66 12.20 -20.18 5.84
C ALA A 66 12.41 -20.70 4.40
N GLU A 67 11.34 -21.05 3.69
CA GLU A 67 11.41 -21.41 2.26
C GLU A 67 11.83 -20.23 1.37
N GLY A 68 11.50 -19.01 1.79
CA GLY A 68 11.85 -17.76 1.12
C GLY A 68 10.90 -16.63 1.51
N HIS A 69 11.44 -15.46 1.80
CA HIS A 69 10.70 -14.27 2.20
C HIS A 69 11.28 -13.01 1.56
N VAL A 70 10.55 -11.92 1.62
CA VAL A 70 11.02 -10.62 1.10
C VAL A 70 12.18 -10.13 1.98
N PRO A 71 13.30 -9.69 1.40
CA PRO A 71 14.45 -9.20 2.16
C PRO A 71 14.07 -8.13 3.18
N GLY A 72 14.58 -8.27 4.40
CA GLY A 72 14.30 -7.35 5.50
C GLY A 72 12.97 -7.59 6.22
N ALA A 73 12.16 -8.56 5.82
CA ALA A 73 10.94 -8.91 6.54
C ALA A 73 11.24 -9.67 7.84
N ILE A 74 10.41 -9.42 8.85
CA ILE A 74 10.38 -10.24 10.07
C ILE A 74 9.18 -11.18 10.02
N ASN A 75 9.28 -12.36 10.62
CA ASN A 75 8.16 -13.30 10.67
C ASN A 75 7.32 -13.10 11.93
N LEU A 76 6.02 -12.93 11.74
CA LEU A 76 5.03 -12.90 12.80
C LEU A 76 3.80 -13.71 12.38
N ASN A 77 3.79 -15.01 12.68
CA ASN A 77 2.78 -15.94 12.21
C ASN A 77 1.38 -15.61 12.76
N VAL A 78 0.45 -15.22 11.88
CA VAL A 78 -0.95 -14.90 12.28
C VAL A 78 -1.73 -16.10 12.81
N LYS A 79 -1.26 -17.33 12.56
CA LYS A 79 -1.86 -18.56 13.08
C LYS A 79 -1.35 -18.96 14.47
N ASP A 80 -0.39 -18.22 15.02
CA ASP A 80 0.09 -18.44 16.38
C ASP A 80 -0.99 -17.96 17.37
N ASP A 81 -1.36 -18.80 18.34
CA ASP A 81 -2.33 -18.46 19.38
C ASP A 81 -1.92 -17.22 20.19
N ASN A 82 -0.63 -16.92 20.24
CA ASN A 82 -0.07 -15.73 20.87
C ASN A 82 0.08 -14.53 19.94
N PHE A 83 -0.43 -14.58 18.69
CA PHE A 83 -0.27 -13.49 17.73
C PHE A 83 -0.74 -12.15 18.30
N GLY A 84 -1.94 -12.09 18.87
CA GLY A 84 -2.49 -10.86 19.47
C GLY A 84 -1.62 -10.31 20.61
N LYS A 85 -1.05 -11.20 21.45
CA LYS A 85 -0.11 -10.78 22.50
C LYS A 85 1.16 -10.18 21.91
N LYS A 86 1.75 -10.83 20.91
CA LYS A 86 2.95 -10.32 20.22
C LYS A 86 2.69 -8.96 19.55
N VAL A 87 1.51 -8.81 18.94
CA VAL A 87 1.08 -7.54 18.34
C VAL A 87 0.94 -6.43 19.38
N SER A 88 0.40 -6.73 20.56
CA SER A 88 0.25 -5.74 21.64
C SER A 88 1.59 -5.21 22.20
N GLU A 89 2.70 -5.91 21.95
CA GLU A 89 4.05 -5.51 22.35
C GLU A 89 4.77 -4.66 21.27
N LEU A 90 4.15 -4.48 20.10
CA LEU A 90 4.71 -3.69 19.00
C LEU A 90 4.57 -2.18 19.26
N ASP A 91 5.52 -1.41 18.72
CA ASP A 91 5.55 0.05 18.85
C ASP A 91 4.45 0.70 17.99
N SER A 92 3.45 1.31 18.62
CA SER A 92 2.32 1.95 17.95
C SER A 92 2.68 3.21 17.13
N THR A 93 3.90 3.71 17.23
CA THR A 93 4.37 4.87 16.47
C THR A 93 4.89 4.52 15.09
N LYS A 94 5.25 3.25 14.85
CA LYS A 94 5.82 2.75 13.60
C LYS A 94 4.77 2.48 12.52
N ASN A 95 5.24 2.39 11.28
CA ASN A 95 4.46 1.94 10.12
C ASN A 95 4.72 0.45 9.92
N TYR A 96 3.67 -0.33 9.80
CA TYR A 96 3.74 -1.77 9.59
C TYR A 96 3.22 -2.12 8.21
N TYR A 97 4.07 -2.72 7.40
CA TYR A 97 3.74 -3.24 6.08
C TYR A 97 3.65 -4.75 6.19
N ILE A 98 2.48 -5.32 5.90
CA ILE A 98 2.24 -6.73 6.14
C ILE A 98 1.86 -7.47 4.87
N TYR A 99 2.37 -8.68 4.70
CA TYR A 99 2.03 -9.56 3.61
C TYR A 99 1.90 -11.01 4.05
N CYS A 100 1.26 -11.81 3.22
CA CYS A 100 1.22 -13.26 3.36
C CYS A 100 1.42 -13.95 2.00
N ARG A 101 0.81 -15.12 1.80
CA ARG A 101 0.88 -15.81 0.53
C ARG A 101 0.01 -15.16 -0.56
N SER A 102 -1.24 -14.75 -0.23
CA SER A 102 -2.26 -14.30 -1.18
C SER A 102 -3.10 -13.11 -0.68
N GLY A 103 -2.67 -12.41 0.38
CA GLY A 103 -3.39 -11.29 0.97
C GLY A 103 -4.44 -11.65 2.02
N VAL A 104 -5.03 -12.85 2.02
CA VAL A 104 -6.14 -13.23 2.91
C VAL A 104 -5.72 -13.22 4.39
N ARG A 105 -4.63 -13.90 4.74
CA ARG A 105 -4.10 -13.92 6.11
C ARG A 105 -3.62 -12.54 6.57
N ALA A 106 -3.08 -11.75 5.66
CA ALA A 106 -2.64 -10.40 5.94
C ALA A 106 -3.81 -9.49 6.35
N LYS A 107 -4.97 -9.60 5.71
CA LYS A 107 -6.19 -8.89 6.14
C LYS A 107 -6.66 -9.30 7.53
N SER A 108 -6.57 -10.58 7.88
CA SER A 108 -6.90 -11.04 9.23
C SER A 108 -5.92 -10.51 10.28
N ALA A 109 -4.62 -10.47 9.94
CA ALA A 109 -3.59 -9.88 10.78
C ALA A 109 -3.81 -8.37 10.98
N GLU A 110 -4.12 -7.63 9.91
CA GLU A 110 -4.46 -6.21 9.96
C GLU A 110 -5.58 -5.91 10.96
N ALA A 111 -6.67 -6.67 10.92
CA ALA A 111 -7.79 -6.49 11.84
C ALA A 111 -7.33 -6.61 13.31
N ILE A 112 -6.55 -7.65 13.64
CA ILE A 112 -6.01 -7.86 14.99
C ILE A 112 -5.04 -6.73 15.38
N MET A 113 -4.21 -6.26 14.45
CA MET A 113 -3.27 -5.17 14.69
C MET A 113 -3.99 -3.84 14.98
N LEU A 114 -5.05 -3.54 14.21
CA LEU A 114 -5.87 -2.35 14.44
C LEU A 114 -6.60 -2.39 15.79
N GLU A 115 -7.13 -3.56 16.19
CA GLU A 115 -7.74 -3.78 17.51
C GLU A 115 -6.74 -3.55 18.66
N ASN A 116 -5.45 -3.79 18.43
CA ASN A 116 -4.35 -3.52 19.37
C ASN A 116 -3.75 -2.11 19.23
N ASN A 117 -4.49 -1.16 18.65
CA ASN A 117 -4.11 0.25 18.50
C ASN A 117 -2.92 0.53 17.57
N LEU A 118 -2.51 -0.39 16.73
CA LEU A 118 -1.55 -0.16 15.67
C LEU A 118 -2.28 0.48 14.48
N LYS A 119 -2.29 1.80 14.37
CA LYS A 119 -3.11 2.54 13.39
C LYS A 119 -2.44 2.71 12.01
N LYS A 120 -1.16 2.46 11.93
CA LYS A 120 -0.35 2.63 10.70
C LYS A 120 0.00 1.25 10.14
N VAL A 121 -1.02 0.51 9.73
CA VAL A 121 -0.89 -0.83 9.14
C VAL A 121 -1.26 -0.76 7.67
N HIS A 122 -0.37 -1.24 6.80
CA HIS A 122 -0.51 -1.25 5.36
C HIS A 122 -0.43 -2.70 4.86
N THR A 123 -1.51 -3.18 4.29
CA THR A 123 -1.63 -4.57 3.85
C THR A 123 -1.39 -4.69 2.35
N PHE A 124 -0.42 -5.50 1.95
CA PHE A 124 -0.31 -5.92 0.56
C PHE A 124 -1.46 -6.88 0.23
N GLN A 125 -2.25 -6.53 -0.77
CA GLN A 125 -3.49 -7.25 -1.13
C GLN A 125 -3.23 -8.55 -1.89
N ASP A 126 -2.06 -8.65 -2.51
CA ASP A 126 -1.49 -9.88 -3.07
C ASP A 126 -0.45 -10.46 -2.08
N GLY A 127 0.50 -11.24 -2.56
CA GLY A 127 1.52 -11.78 -1.68
C GLY A 127 2.56 -12.59 -2.44
N MET A 128 3.20 -13.52 -1.75
CA MET A 128 4.28 -14.34 -2.30
C MET A 128 3.90 -15.13 -3.56
N LEU A 129 2.61 -15.41 -3.79
CA LEU A 129 2.14 -16.07 -5.02
C LEU A 129 2.44 -15.28 -6.29
N THR A 130 2.41 -13.95 -6.22
CA THR A 130 2.59 -13.06 -7.37
C THR A 130 3.90 -12.26 -7.28
N TYR A 131 4.60 -12.37 -6.17
CA TYR A 131 5.86 -11.67 -5.96
C TYR A 131 6.94 -12.14 -6.91
N LYS A 132 7.62 -11.20 -7.55
CA LYS A 132 8.66 -11.43 -8.57
C LYS A 132 10.02 -10.88 -8.17
N GLY A 133 10.12 -10.27 -7.00
CA GLY A 133 11.36 -9.73 -6.49
C GLY A 133 12.28 -10.81 -5.91
N GLU A 134 13.39 -10.36 -5.38
CA GLU A 134 14.36 -11.23 -4.71
C GLU A 134 13.80 -11.76 -3.38
N THR A 135 14.25 -12.94 -2.99
CA THR A 135 13.92 -13.55 -1.69
C THR A 135 15.18 -13.95 -0.96
N GLU A 136 15.14 -13.89 0.36
CA GLU A 136 16.16 -14.46 1.25
C GLU A 136 15.59 -15.61 2.09
N LYS A 137 16.47 -16.41 2.73
CA LYS A 137 16.11 -17.56 3.56
C LYS A 137 16.71 -17.44 4.96
#